data_b9d230dca0ed7c5a94e29e3e870329a2
#
_entry.id   b9d230dca0ed7c5a94e29e3e870329a2
#
_cell.length_a   1.000
_cell.length_b   1.000
_cell.length_c   1.000
_cell.angle_alpha   90.00
_cell.angle_beta   90.00
_cell.angle_gamma   90.00
#
_symmetry.space_group_name_H-M   'P 1'
#
loop_
_entity.id
_entity.type
_entity.pdbx_description
1 polymer ?
#
loop_
_entity_poly.entity_id
_entity_poly.type
_entity_poly.pdbx_seq_one_letter_code
_entity_poly.pdbx_strand_id
1 'polypeptide(L)'
;MNRLESKVALITGAASGIGRACAELFARHGAMVIVTDIDLPGAQAVAAAIGARAVARRLDVRLEHDWEALFAEASAAWPGINVVVNNAAITGFVPPMGPHDPEHATLEAWRAVHATNLDGVFLGCRYAIGAMKPPAGGGSIINISSRSGLVGVSGAAAYASSKAAVRNHTKSVALYCAEMGYNIRCNSVHPGAILTPMWEPLLTGSPEQRAAAIASFAAE
;
A
#
# COMPACT_ATOMS: atom_id res chain seq x y z
N MET A 1 -2.90 23.38 9.71
CA MET A 1 -2.15 22.71 10.79
C MET A 1 -1.22 21.68 10.16
N ASN A 2 0.10 21.83 10.29
CA ASN A 2 1.10 20.91 9.72
C ASN A 2 1.28 19.68 10.63
N ARG A 3 0.35 18.73 10.54
CA ARG A 3 0.30 17.54 11.43
C ARG A 3 1.47 16.58 11.23
N LEU A 4 2.16 16.65 10.09
CA LEU A 4 3.28 15.77 9.71
C LEU A 4 4.58 16.56 9.51
N GLU A 5 4.68 17.76 10.09
CA GLU A 5 5.92 18.55 10.03
C GLU A 5 7.08 17.73 10.59
N SER A 6 8.23 17.81 9.91
CA SER A 6 9.44 17.05 10.23
C SER A 6 9.32 15.52 10.14
N LYS A 7 8.24 14.98 9.55
CA LYS A 7 8.11 13.55 9.30
C LYS A 7 8.58 13.19 7.91
N VAL A 8 9.18 12.02 7.80
CA VAL A 8 9.51 11.36 6.53
C VAL A 8 8.57 10.19 6.35
N ALA A 9 7.78 10.21 5.26
CA ALA A 9 6.78 9.19 4.95
C ALA A 9 7.15 8.45 3.67
N LEU A 10 7.24 7.13 3.72
CA LEU A 10 7.37 6.25 2.57
C LEU A 10 6.00 5.68 2.23
N ILE A 11 5.60 5.75 0.96
CA ILE A 11 4.30 5.27 0.50
C ILE A 11 4.49 4.39 -0.73
N THR A 12 4.04 3.13 -0.67
CA THR A 12 4.15 2.18 -1.76
C THR A 12 2.91 2.20 -2.66
N GLY A 13 3.08 1.91 -3.96
CA GLY A 13 1.97 2.00 -4.93
C GLY A 13 1.44 3.42 -5.05
N ALA A 14 2.33 4.41 -5.02
CA ALA A 14 1.98 5.82 -4.90
C ALA A 14 1.95 6.58 -6.25
N ALA A 15 2.12 5.89 -7.37
CA ALA A 15 1.94 6.47 -8.70
C ALA A 15 0.47 6.82 -9.01
N SER A 16 -0.48 6.20 -8.30
CA SER A 16 -1.91 6.39 -8.57
C SER A 16 -2.80 6.17 -7.33
N GLY A 17 -4.10 6.37 -7.49
CA GLY A 17 -5.14 5.98 -6.55
C GLY A 17 -4.93 6.49 -5.12
N ILE A 18 -5.15 5.59 -4.15
CA ILE A 18 -5.07 5.90 -2.71
C ILE A 18 -3.64 6.30 -2.33
N GLY A 19 -2.62 5.61 -2.87
CA GLY A 19 -1.21 5.91 -2.57
C GLY A 19 -0.83 7.33 -2.99
N ARG A 20 -1.20 7.75 -4.20
CA ARG A 20 -1.00 9.11 -4.69
C ARG A 20 -1.71 10.13 -3.80
N ALA A 21 -2.99 9.90 -3.48
CA ALA A 21 -3.76 10.81 -2.63
C ALA A 21 -3.13 10.96 -1.23
N CYS A 22 -2.61 9.86 -0.66
CA CYS A 22 -1.85 9.90 0.60
C CYS A 22 -0.57 10.72 0.45
N ALA A 23 0.20 10.53 -0.63
CA ALA A 23 1.44 11.27 -0.86
C ALA A 23 1.20 12.78 -0.94
N GLU A 24 0.22 13.19 -1.74
CA GLU A 24 -0.18 14.59 -1.88
C GLU A 24 -0.67 15.18 -0.55
N LEU A 25 -1.51 14.44 0.19
CA LEU A 25 -2.05 14.90 1.47
C LEU A 25 -0.95 15.01 2.54
N PHE A 26 -0.07 14.03 2.64
CA PHE A 26 1.01 14.03 3.63
C PHE A 26 1.98 15.18 3.40
N ALA A 27 2.34 15.46 2.14
CA ALA A 27 3.18 16.60 1.77
C ALA A 27 2.49 17.94 2.13
N ARG A 28 1.17 18.08 1.87
CA ARG A 28 0.40 19.27 2.28
C ARG A 28 0.39 19.46 3.80
N HIS A 29 0.52 18.38 4.57
CA HIS A 29 0.63 18.42 6.03
C HIS A 29 2.07 18.49 6.56
N GLY A 30 3.04 18.76 5.71
CA GLY A 30 4.41 19.08 6.09
C GLY A 30 5.40 17.93 6.02
N ALA A 31 4.98 16.71 5.64
CA ALA A 31 5.90 15.59 5.50
C ALA A 31 6.83 15.74 4.29
N MET A 32 8.06 15.24 4.42
CA MET A 32 8.83 14.77 3.27
C MET A 32 8.28 13.42 2.84
N VAL A 33 8.02 13.22 1.55
CA VAL A 33 7.38 12.01 1.04
C VAL A 33 8.29 11.28 0.05
N ILE A 34 8.52 10.01 0.31
CA ILE A 34 9.15 9.09 -0.62
C ILE A 34 8.02 8.37 -1.37
N VAL A 35 7.77 8.80 -2.59
CA VAL A 35 6.76 8.25 -3.49
C VAL A 35 7.35 7.03 -4.18
N THR A 36 6.87 5.83 -3.86
CA THR A 36 7.42 4.61 -4.44
C THR A 36 6.38 3.82 -5.23
N ASP A 37 6.79 3.30 -6.37
CA ASP A 37 5.98 2.45 -7.23
C ASP A 37 6.88 1.56 -8.11
N ILE A 38 6.34 0.48 -8.66
CA ILE A 38 6.99 -0.26 -9.73
C ILE A 38 6.99 0.57 -11.02
N ASP A 39 5.97 1.40 -11.22
CA ASP A 39 5.87 2.43 -12.26
C ASP A 39 6.65 3.69 -11.81
N LEU A 40 7.97 3.69 -12.04
CA LEU A 40 8.81 4.85 -11.73
C LEU A 40 8.39 6.13 -12.45
N PRO A 41 8.05 6.14 -13.74
CA PRO A 41 7.56 7.34 -14.41
C PRO A 41 6.30 7.93 -13.73
N GLY A 42 5.34 7.11 -13.37
CA GLY A 42 4.15 7.54 -12.62
C GLY A 42 4.49 8.12 -11.25
N ALA A 43 5.38 7.48 -10.50
CA ALA A 43 5.87 7.99 -9.22
C ALA A 43 6.60 9.34 -9.37
N GLN A 44 7.41 9.51 -10.42
CA GLN A 44 8.10 10.77 -10.74
C GLN A 44 7.11 11.89 -11.06
N ALA A 45 6.06 11.60 -11.82
CA ALA A 45 5.01 12.58 -12.11
C ALA A 45 4.31 13.07 -10.84
N VAL A 46 4.00 12.16 -9.91
CA VAL A 46 3.42 12.50 -8.59
C VAL A 46 4.38 13.34 -7.76
N ALA A 47 5.64 12.94 -7.66
CA ALA A 47 6.65 13.68 -6.90
C ALA A 47 6.87 15.08 -7.47
N ALA A 48 6.92 15.23 -8.81
CA ALA A 48 7.03 16.52 -9.48
C ALA A 48 5.83 17.43 -9.20
N ALA A 49 4.61 16.88 -9.18
CA ALA A 49 3.40 17.63 -8.84
C ALA A 49 3.38 18.11 -7.38
N ILE A 50 3.94 17.33 -6.47
CA ILE A 50 4.10 17.72 -5.05
C ILE A 50 5.20 18.77 -4.88
N GLY A 51 6.28 18.68 -5.64
CA GLY A 51 7.41 19.60 -5.60
C GLY A 51 8.47 19.23 -4.54
N ALA A 52 9.07 20.24 -3.91
CA ALA A 52 10.26 20.08 -3.06
C ALA A 52 10.11 19.14 -1.84
N ARG A 53 8.88 18.77 -1.48
CA ARG A 53 8.61 17.83 -0.36
C ARG A 53 8.46 16.37 -0.81
N ALA A 54 8.76 16.04 -2.04
CA ALA A 54 8.64 14.67 -2.53
C ALA A 54 9.84 14.24 -3.37
N VAL A 55 10.17 12.96 -3.25
CA VAL A 55 11.11 12.27 -4.14
C VAL A 55 10.49 10.98 -4.63
N ALA A 56 10.80 10.59 -5.86
CA ALA A 56 10.31 9.34 -6.42
C ALA A 56 11.40 8.27 -6.41
N ARG A 57 11.03 7.02 -6.12
CA ARG A 57 11.90 5.85 -6.23
C ARG A 57 11.14 4.67 -6.82
N ARG A 58 11.84 3.86 -7.61
CA ARG A 58 11.31 2.57 -8.03
C ARG A 58 11.34 1.60 -6.85
N LEU A 59 10.24 0.87 -6.67
CA LEU A 59 10.15 -0.21 -5.69
C LEU A 59 9.21 -1.29 -6.22
N ASP A 60 9.74 -2.47 -6.47
CA ASP A 60 8.93 -3.66 -6.58
C ASP A 60 8.82 -4.28 -5.17
N VAL A 61 7.66 -4.15 -4.56
CA VAL A 61 7.43 -4.58 -3.17
C VAL A 61 7.64 -6.08 -2.94
N ARG A 62 7.66 -6.89 -4.02
CA ARG A 62 7.90 -8.35 -3.97
C ARG A 62 9.38 -8.70 -3.79
N LEU A 63 10.29 -7.75 -4.06
CA LEU A 63 11.72 -7.99 -4.14
C LEU A 63 12.42 -7.41 -2.90
N GLU A 64 12.94 -8.28 -2.04
CA GLU A 64 13.58 -7.87 -0.79
C GLU A 64 14.76 -6.92 -1.02
N HIS A 65 15.57 -7.15 -2.08
CA HIS A 65 16.71 -6.29 -2.38
C HIS A 65 16.31 -4.85 -2.79
N ASP A 66 15.11 -4.65 -3.37
CA ASP A 66 14.61 -3.30 -3.66
C ASP A 66 14.34 -2.54 -2.33
N TRP A 67 13.80 -3.22 -1.32
CA TRP A 67 13.62 -2.66 0.02
C TRP A 67 14.94 -2.34 0.70
N GLU A 68 15.93 -3.25 0.63
CA GLU A 68 17.26 -3.02 1.19
C GLU A 68 17.91 -1.77 0.60
N ALA A 69 17.93 -1.66 -0.73
CA ALA A 69 18.51 -0.52 -1.42
C ALA A 69 17.80 0.79 -1.05
N LEU A 70 16.46 0.78 -1.02
CA LEU A 70 15.64 1.95 -0.69
C LEU A 70 15.89 2.43 0.74
N PHE A 71 15.91 1.53 1.72
CA PHE A 71 16.12 1.91 3.12
C PHE A 71 17.58 2.32 3.41
N ALA A 72 18.56 1.74 2.71
CA ALA A 72 19.96 2.19 2.78
C ALA A 72 20.09 3.62 2.25
N GLU A 73 19.51 3.93 1.11
CA GLU A 73 19.48 5.28 0.55
C GLU A 73 18.76 6.26 1.47
N ALA A 74 17.58 5.86 1.96
CA ALA A 74 16.77 6.70 2.84
C ALA A 74 17.51 7.06 4.13
N SER A 75 18.25 6.13 4.72
CA SER A 75 19.05 6.37 5.93
C SER A 75 20.19 7.37 5.71
N ALA A 76 20.73 7.44 4.49
CA ALA A 76 21.80 8.38 4.15
C ALA A 76 21.25 9.78 3.82
N ALA A 77 20.04 9.87 3.24
CA ALA A 77 19.51 11.12 2.70
C ALA A 77 18.61 11.89 3.68
N TRP A 78 17.99 11.22 4.65
CA TRP A 78 16.99 11.83 5.55
C TRP A 78 17.21 11.43 7.02
N PRO A 79 16.68 12.21 7.98
CA PRO A 79 16.85 11.96 9.43
C PRO A 79 16.13 10.70 9.94
N GLY A 80 15.58 9.89 9.06
CA GLY A 80 14.91 8.63 9.37
C GLY A 80 13.44 8.61 8.92
N ILE A 81 12.98 7.44 8.50
CA ILE A 81 11.58 7.21 8.12
C ILE A 81 10.74 7.10 9.38
N ASN A 82 9.68 7.90 9.47
CA ASN A 82 8.76 7.91 10.63
C ASN A 82 7.40 7.28 10.30
N VAL A 83 7.04 7.22 9.00
CA VAL A 83 5.76 6.70 8.53
C VAL A 83 6.01 5.79 7.33
N VAL A 84 5.42 4.61 7.34
CA VAL A 84 5.37 3.72 6.17
C VAL A 84 3.91 3.38 5.87
N VAL A 85 3.48 3.63 4.63
CA VAL A 85 2.17 3.24 4.12
C VAL A 85 2.37 2.11 3.11
N ASN A 86 2.08 0.90 3.52
CA ASN A 86 2.04 -0.28 2.66
C ASN A 86 0.72 -0.28 1.89
N ASN A 87 0.72 0.35 0.72
CA ASN A 87 -0.48 0.54 -0.11
C ASN A 87 -0.42 -0.26 -1.42
N ALA A 88 0.76 -0.56 -1.95
CA ALA A 88 0.90 -1.33 -3.19
C ALA A 88 0.10 -2.64 -3.15
N ALA A 89 -0.74 -2.85 -4.16
CA ALA A 89 -1.56 -4.04 -4.27
C ALA A 89 -2.03 -4.27 -5.71
N ILE A 90 -2.38 -5.50 -6.02
CA ILE A 90 -3.08 -5.90 -7.25
C ILE A 90 -4.33 -6.69 -6.91
N THR A 91 -5.34 -6.62 -7.79
CA THR A 91 -6.55 -7.43 -7.66
C THR A 91 -6.38 -8.82 -8.27
N GLY A 92 -5.47 -8.97 -9.23
CA GLY A 92 -5.35 -10.11 -10.12
C GLY A 92 -6.24 -10.01 -11.38
N PHE A 93 -7.15 -9.02 -11.45
CA PHE A 93 -8.04 -8.85 -12.60
C PHE A 93 -7.34 -8.22 -13.82
N VAL A 94 -6.20 -7.56 -13.62
CA VAL A 94 -5.47 -6.86 -14.70
C VAL A 94 -3.95 -7.02 -14.54
N PRO A 95 -3.26 -7.51 -15.55
CA PRO A 95 -3.81 -8.27 -16.68
C PRO A 95 -4.58 -9.48 -16.19
N PRO A 96 -5.56 -10.00 -16.93
CA PRO A 96 -6.38 -11.10 -16.46
C PRO A 96 -5.52 -12.33 -16.16
N MET A 97 -5.53 -12.75 -14.88
CA MET A 97 -4.78 -13.92 -14.41
C MET A 97 -5.66 -15.18 -14.38
N GLY A 98 -6.73 -15.19 -15.21
CA GLY A 98 -7.71 -16.27 -15.26
C GLY A 98 -8.89 -16.06 -14.30
N PRO A 99 -9.65 -17.12 -14.00
CA PRO A 99 -10.76 -17.08 -13.05
C PRO A 99 -10.26 -16.71 -11.64
N HIS A 100 -11.13 -16.05 -10.87
CA HIS A 100 -10.80 -15.54 -9.52
C HIS A 100 -11.65 -16.17 -8.42
N ASP A 101 -12.61 -17.04 -8.81
CA ASP A 101 -13.42 -17.82 -7.87
C ASP A 101 -12.60 -18.95 -7.23
N PRO A 102 -13.04 -19.50 -6.07
CA PRO A 102 -12.29 -20.52 -5.34
C PRO A 102 -12.13 -21.86 -6.07
N GLU A 103 -13.01 -22.16 -7.05
CA GLU A 103 -12.99 -23.43 -7.77
C GLU A 103 -11.98 -23.43 -8.92
N HIS A 104 -11.86 -22.29 -9.65
CA HIS A 104 -11.10 -22.22 -10.89
C HIS A 104 -9.85 -21.35 -10.82
N ALA A 105 -9.64 -20.60 -9.73
CA ALA A 105 -8.46 -19.77 -9.58
C ALA A 105 -7.18 -20.62 -9.59
N THR A 106 -6.20 -20.23 -10.43
CA THR A 106 -4.95 -20.98 -10.53
C THR A 106 -4.01 -20.67 -9.36
N LEU A 107 -3.14 -21.64 -9.02
CA LEU A 107 -2.13 -21.42 -8.00
C LEU A 107 -1.13 -20.31 -8.38
N GLU A 108 -0.90 -20.11 -9.68
CA GLU A 108 -0.06 -19.03 -10.19
C GLU A 108 -0.69 -17.66 -9.89
N ALA A 109 -1.96 -17.46 -10.25
CA ALA A 109 -2.71 -16.23 -9.95
C ALA A 109 -2.80 -15.96 -8.44
N TRP A 110 -3.07 -17.00 -7.65
CA TRP A 110 -3.04 -16.94 -6.19
C TRP A 110 -1.71 -16.43 -5.67
N ARG A 111 -0.59 -17.04 -6.10
CA ARG A 111 0.76 -16.65 -5.66
C ARG A 111 1.14 -15.24 -6.10
N ALA A 112 0.80 -14.84 -7.32
CA ALA A 112 1.09 -13.50 -7.82
C ALA A 112 0.42 -12.40 -6.97
N VAL A 113 -0.87 -12.61 -6.61
CA VAL A 113 -1.60 -11.68 -5.75
C VAL A 113 -0.99 -11.63 -4.34
N HIS A 114 -0.66 -12.79 -3.75
CA HIS A 114 -0.07 -12.85 -2.41
C HIS A 114 1.34 -12.25 -2.38
N ALA A 115 2.15 -12.47 -3.40
CA ALA A 115 3.50 -11.89 -3.47
C ALA A 115 3.46 -10.35 -3.40
N THR A 116 2.51 -9.71 -4.08
CA THR A 116 2.38 -8.26 -4.01
C THR A 116 1.68 -7.81 -2.72
N ASN A 117 0.52 -8.39 -2.43
CA ASN A 117 -0.39 -7.87 -1.41
C ASN A 117 0.00 -8.26 0.02
N LEU A 118 0.70 -9.37 0.19
CA LEU A 118 1.05 -9.92 1.51
C LEU A 118 2.56 -9.92 1.75
N ASP A 119 3.37 -10.54 0.87
CA ASP A 119 4.81 -10.57 1.05
C ASP A 119 5.39 -9.15 0.99
N GLY A 120 4.88 -8.30 0.07
CA GLY A 120 5.25 -6.89 0.02
C GLY A 120 4.93 -6.12 1.30
N VAL A 121 3.77 -6.40 1.93
CA VAL A 121 3.41 -5.78 3.22
C VAL A 121 4.28 -6.31 4.36
N PHE A 122 4.59 -7.61 4.36
CA PHE A 122 5.53 -8.22 5.31
C PHE A 122 6.91 -7.54 5.25
N LEU A 123 7.47 -7.43 4.03
CA LEU A 123 8.76 -6.75 3.82
C LEU A 123 8.69 -5.29 4.28
N GLY A 124 7.65 -4.57 3.88
CA GLY A 124 7.44 -3.18 4.30
C GLY A 124 7.38 -3.02 5.82
N CYS A 125 6.69 -3.90 6.53
CA CYS A 125 6.66 -3.89 8.00
C CYS A 125 8.03 -4.20 8.59
N ARG A 126 8.73 -5.21 8.06
CA ARG A 126 10.06 -5.62 8.54
C ARG A 126 11.08 -4.48 8.43
N TYR A 127 11.17 -3.85 7.26
CA TYR A 127 12.10 -2.73 7.04
C TYR A 127 11.70 -1.48 7.81
N ALA A 128 10.39 -1.19 7.93
CA ALA A 128 9.89 -0.09 8.75
C ALA A 128 10.27 -0.26 10.23
N ILE A 129 10.09 -1.45 10.81
CA ILE A 129 10.50 -1.74 12.19
C ILE A 129 12.01 -1.51 12.34
N GLY A 130 12.81 -2.03 11.40
CA GLY A 130 14.26 -1.85 11.41
C GLY A 130 14.69 -0.38 11.48
N ALA A 131 14.02 0.49 10.70
CA ALA A 131 14.33 1.92 10.63
C ALA A 131 13.76 2.74 11.80
N MET A 132 12.63 2.32 12.40
CA MET A 132 11.91 3.09 13.40
C MET A 132 12.20 2.69 14.85
N LYS A 133 12.74 1.46 15.08
CA LYS A 133 13.08 0.99 16.43
C LYS A 133 14.17 1.85 17.07
N PRO A 134 14.34 1.82 18.41
CA PRO A 134 15.41 2.58 19.08
C PRO A 134 16.79 2.37 18.44
N PRO A 135 17.59 3.44 18.31
CA PRO A 135 17.40 4.77 18.88
C PRO A 135 16.53 5.74 18.07
N ALA A 136 15.88 5.33 16.97
CA ALA A 136 15.17 6.22 16.03
C ALA A 136 13.88 6.87 16.61
N GLY A 137 13.39 6.44 17.75
CA GLY A 137 12.30 7.13 18.47
C GLY A 137 10.88 6.69 18.13
N GLY A 138 10.70 5.66 17.30
CA GLY A 138 9.39 5.10 16.97
C GLY A 138 8.77 5.62 15.68
N GLY A 139 7.52 5.22 15.40
CA GLY A 139 6.86 5.58 14.15
C GLY A 139 5.45 5.02 13.98
N SER A 140 4.97 5.10 12.73
CA SER A 140 3.63 4.60 12.38
C SER A 140 3.68 3.81 11.07
N ILE A 141 3.22 2.56 11.13
CA ILE A 141 3.04 1.68 9.97
C ILE A 141 1.54 1.63 9.67
N ILE A 142 1.17 1.88 8.43
CA ILE A 142 -0.20 1.84 7.94
C ILE A 142 -0.28 0.83 6.81
N ASN A 143 -1.04 -0.24 7.01
CA ASN A 143 -1.23 -1.28 6.01
C ASN A 143 -2.61 -1.11 5.36
N ILE A 144 -2.65 -0.91 4.05
CA ILE A 144 -3.91 -0.81 3.32
C ILE A 144 -4.44 -2.21 3.04
N SER A 145 -5.43 -2.60 3.83
CA SER A 145 -6.22 -3.81 3.64
C SER A 145 -7.40 -3.51 2.69
N SER A 146 -8.58 -4.01 2.99
CA SER A 146 -9.83 -3.81 2.24
C SER A 146 -11.02 -4.24 3.10
N ARG A 147 -12.23 -3.80 2.76
CA ARG A 147 -13.46 -4.44 3.20
C ARG A 147 -13.44 -5.96 2.90
N SER A 148 -12.88 -6.34 1.75
CA SER A 148 -12.69 -7.76 1.39
C SER A 148 -11.76 -8.54 2.33
N GLY A 149 -11.03 -7.88 3.22
CA GLY A 149 -10.30 -8.51 4.31
C GLY A 149 -11.13 -8.73 5.57
N LEU A 150 -12.39 -8.28 5.58
CA LEU A 150 -13.36 -8.44 6.69
C LEU A 150 -14.47 -9.43 6.32
N VAL A 151 -14.83 -9.49 5.03
CA VAL A 151 -15.91 -10.34 4.50
C VAL A 151 -15.41 -11.16 3.32
N GLY A 152 -16.06 -12.30 3.07
CA GLY A 152 -15.77 -13.13 1.89
C GLY A 152 -16.26 -12.47 0.60
N VAL A 153 -15.51 -12.68 -0.49
CA VAL A 153 -15.89 -12.25 -1.85
C VAL A 153 -15.70 -13.43 -2.79
N SER A 154 -16.81 -13.98 -3.28
CA SER A 154 -16.81 -15.22 -4.08
C SER A 154 -15.99 -15.12 -5.37
N GLY A 155 -15.98 -13.96 -6.02
CA GLY A 155 -15.21 -13.72 -7.24
C GLY A 155 -13.81 -13.14 -7.03
N ALA A 156 -13.23 -13.20 -5.82
CA ALA A 156 -11.93 -12.60 -5.54
C ALA A 156 -11.14 -13.36 -4.46
N ALA A 157 -11.05 -14.68 -4.58
CA ALA A 157 -10.49 -15.56 -3.56
C ALA A 157 -9.07 -15.16 -3.12
N ALA A 158 -8.14 -14.96 -4.05
CA ALA A 158 -6.77 -14.57 -3.76
C ALA A 158 -6.67 -13.17 -3.15
N TYR A 159 -7.43 -12.21 -3.70
CA TYR A 159 -7.43 -10.85 -3.20
C TYR A 159 -7.99 -10.76 -1.78
N ALA A 160 -9.19 -11.31 -1.55
CA ALA A 160 -9.84 -11.27 -0.24
C ALA A 160 -8.99 -11.95 0.85
N SER A 161 -8.43 -13.14 0.55
CA SER A 161 -7.55 -13.83 1.49
C SER A 161 -6.27 -13.05 1.79
N SER A 162 -5.64 -12.44 0.77
CA SER A 162 -4.45 -11.61 0.98
C SER A 162 -4.74 -10.41 1.89
N LYS A 163 -5.90 -9.75 1.71
CA LYS A 163 -6.29 -8.60 2.54
C LYS A 163 -6.71 -8.99 3.96
N ALA A 164 -7.28 -10.18 4.15
CA ALA A 164 -7.52 -10.75 5.47
C ALA A 164 -6.20 -11.07 6.21
N ALA A 165 -5.23 -11.65 5.49
CA ALA A 165 -3.90 -11.91 6.02
C ALA A 165 -3.17 -10.61 6.44
N VAL A 166 -3.22 -9.56 5.63
CA VAL A 166 -2.69 -8.22 5.98
C VAL A 166 -3.29 -7.70 7.27
N ARG A 167 -4.62 -7.82 7.44
CA ARG A 167 -5.29 -7.42 8.68
C ARG A 167 -4.74 -8.14 9.91
N ASN A 168 -4.55 -9.46 9.83
CA ASN A 168 -4.04 -10.23 10.96
C ASN A 168 -2.55 -9.98 11.21
N HIS A 169 -1.75 -9.91 10.15
CA HIS A 169 -0.32 -9.56 10.23
C HIS A 169 -0.11 -8.21 10.92
N THR A 170 -0.93 -7.21 10.61
CA THR A 170 -0.91 -5.89 11.26
C THR A 170 -1.00 -5.99 12.79
N LYS A 171 -1.88 -6.87 13.31
CA LYS A 171 -2.03 -7.09 14.76
C LYS A 171 -0.77 -7.71 15.37
N SER A 172 -0.18 -8.71 14.70
CA SER A 172 1.06 -9.34 15.14
C SER A 172 2.21 -8.34 15.21
N VAL A 173 2.34 -7.47 14.18
CA VAL A 173 3.34 -6.40 14.18
C VAL A 173 3.11 -5.41 15.32
N ALA A 174 1.86 -4.99 15.55
CA ALA A 174 1.54 -4.05 16.64
C ALA A 174 1.88 -4.64 18.02
N LEU A 175 1.50 -5.89 18.26
CA LEU A 175 1.80 -6.59 19.51
C LEU A 175 3.30 -6.75 19.73
N TYR A 176 4.02 -7.23 18.72
CA TYR A 176 5.48 -7.37 18.78
C TYR A 176 6.17 -6.04 19.12
N CYS A 177 5.81 -4.95 18.43
CA CYS A 177 6.41 -3.65 18.69
C CYS A 177 6.09 -3.14 20.12
N ALA A 178 4.90 -3.43 20.64
CA ALA A 178 4.52 -3.10 22.02
C ALA A 178 5.32 -3.90 23.05
N GLU A 179 5.45 -5.23 22.85
CA GLU A 179 6.23 -6.11 23.73
C GLU A 179 7.71 -5.71 23.77
N MET A 180 8.26 -5.28 22.63
CA MET A 180 9.64 -4.80 22.52
C MET A 180 9.85 -3.35 22.98
N GLY A 181 8.81 -2.61 23.32
CA GLY A 181 8.89 -1.21 23.72
C GLY A 181 9.35 -0.25 22.63
N TYR A 182 9.11 -0.56 21.35
CA TYR A 182 9.67 0.20 20.22
C TYR A 182 8.97 1.53 19.94
N ASN A 183 7.86 1.84 20.58
CA ASN A 183 7.05 3.04 20.29
C ASN A 183 6.61 3.12 18.80
N ILE A 184 6.36 1.96 18.18
CA ILE A 184 5.87 1.84 16.81
C ILE A 184 4.43 1.38 16.84
N ARG A 185 3.56 2.15 16.20
CA ARG A 185 2.14 1.74 16.00
C ARG A 185 2.00 1.11 14.63
N CYS A 186 1.21 0.03 14.55
CA CYS A 186 0.85 -0.60 13.28
C CYS A 186 -0.67 -0.74 13.20
N ASN A 187 -1.28 -0.17 12.15
CA ASN A 187 -2.73 -0.20 11.94
C ASN A 187 -3.08 -0.60 10.51
N SER A 188 -4.20 -1.27 10.33
CA SER A 188 -4.77 -1.54 9.02
C SER A 188 -5.95 -0.61 8.72
N VAL A 189 -6.01 -0.12 7.49
CA VAL A 189 -7.14 0.64 6.94
C VAL A 189 -7.90 -0.26 5.99
N HIS A 190 -9.23 -0.24 6.05
CA HIS A 190 -10.09 -1.12 5.27
C HIS A 190 -11.00 -0.30 4.35
N PRO A 191 -10.51 0.21 3.21
CA PRO A 191 -11.34 0.93 2.26
C PRO A 191 -12.48 0.06 1.74
N GLY A 192 -13.62 0.67 1.51
CA GLY A 192 -14.70 0.10 0.71
C GLY A 192 -14.42 0.27 -0.79
N ALA A 193 -15.45 0.47 -1.57
CA ALA A 193 -15.32 0.73 -2.99
C ALA A 193 -14.88 2.18 -3.23
N ILE A 194 -13.59 2.37 -3.46
CA ILE A 194 -13.02 3.67 -3.82
C ILE A 194 -12.70 3.67 -5.31
N LEU A 195 -13.31 4.57 -6.06
CA LEU A 195 -13.05 4.70 -7.49
C LEU A 195 -11.60 5.15 -7.73
N THR A 196 -10.78 4.21 -8.19
CA THR A 196 -9.35 4.38 -8.47
C THR A 196 -9.00 3.70 -9.78
N PRO A 197 -7.84 3.99 -10.40
CA PRO A 197 -7.39 3.30 -11.61
C PRO A 197 -7.35 1.78 -11.50
N MET A 198 -7.23 1.23 -10.31
CA MET A 198 -7.29 -0.22 -10.07
C MET A 198 -8.61 -0.85 -10.52
N TRP A 199 -9.71 -0.11 -10.46
CA TRP A 199 -11.06 -0.58 -10.84
C TRP A 199 -11.48 -0.18 -12.26
N GLU A 200 -10.79 0.81 -12.86
CA GLU A 200 -11.09 1.31 -14.21
C GLU A 200 -11.25 0.19 -15.26
N PRO A 201 -10.37 -0.84 -15.33
CA PRO A 201 -10.49 -1.90 -16.31
C PRO A 201 -11.72 -2.79 -16.14
N LEU A 202 -12.36 -2.77 -14.98
CA LEU A 202 -13.59 -3.50 -14.70
C LEU A 202 -14.86 -2.69 -15.02
N LEU A 203 -14.70 -1.37 -15.21
CA LEU A 203 -15.78 -0.47 -15.57
C LEU A 203 -15.93 -0.40 -17.09
N THR A 204 -16.26 -1.52 -17.72
CA THR A 204 -16.45 -1.66 -19.18
C THR A 204 -17.89 -1.36 -19.60
N GLY A 205 -18.12 -1.16 -20.91
CA GLY A 205 -19.44 -0.96 -21.49
C GLY A 205 -19.79 0.50 -21.80
N SER A 206 -21.11 0.77 -22.02
CA SER A 206 -21.61 2.11 -22.30
C SER A 206 -21.45 3.05 -21.08
N PRO A 207 -21.52 4.38 -21.27
CA PRO A 207 -21.52 5.33 -20.15
C PRO A 207 -22.57 5.02 -19.08
N GLU A 208 -23.76 4.55 -19.50
CA GLU A 208 -24.84 4.19 -18.58
C GLU A 208 -24.51 2.93 -17.80
N GLN A 209 -23.93 1.90 -18.44
CA GLN A 209 -23.48 0.67 -17.78
C GLN A 209 -22.36 0.96 -16.77
N ARG A 210 -21.42 1.82 -17.14
CA ARG A 210 -20.34 2.27 -16.26
C ARG A 210 -20.90 3.03 -15.06
N ALA A 211 -21.85 3.94 -15.26
CA ALA A 211 -22.49 4.67 -14.17
C ALA A 211 -23.26 3.73 -13.23
N ALA A 212 -23.97 2.75 -13.76
CA ALA A 212 -24.66 1.74 -12.96
C ALA A 212 -23.70 0.88 -12.14
N ALA A 213 -22.57 0.47 -12.71
CA ALA A 213 -21.53 -0.27 -12.00
C ALA A 213 -20.93 0.57 -10.84
N ILE A 214 -20.61 1.84 -11.08
CA ILE A 214 -20.10 2.77 -10.03
C ILE A 214 -21.15 2.92 -8.91
N ALA A 215 -22.45 3.09 -9.26
CA ALA A 215 -23.51 3.20 -8.28
C ALA A 215 -23.68 1.93 -7.44
N SER A 216 -23.54 0.75 -8.06
CA SER A 216 -23.56 -0.54 -7.36
C SER A 216 -22.41 -0.65 -6.35
N PHE A 217 -21.19 -0.28 -6.73
CA PHE A 217 -20.05 -0.26 -5.81
C PHE A 217 -20.23 0.72 -4.63
N ALA A 218 -20.93 1.84 -4.85
CA ALA A 218 -21.16 2.82 -3.79
C ALA A 218 -22.25 2.39 -2.78
N ALA A 219 -23.11 1.43 -3.16
CA ALA A 219 -24.21 0.92 -2.32
C ALA A 219 -23.77 -0.23 -1.39
N GLU A 220 -22.59 -0.80 -1.60
CA GLU A 220 -21.99 -1.87 -0.80
C GLU A 220 -21.12 -1.33 0.36
#